data_56fdaed12cb8e01c4621f3ffea392969
#
_entry.id   56fdaed12cb8e01c4621f3ffea392969
#
_cell.length_a   1.000
_cell.length_b   1.000
_cell.length_c   1.000
_cell.angle_alpha   90.00
_cell.angle_beta   90.00
_cell.angle_gamma   90.00
#
_symmetry.space_group_name_H-M   'P 1'
#
loop_
_entity.id
_entity.type
_entity.pdbx_description
1 polymer ?
#
loop_
_entity_poly.entity_id
_entity_poly.type
_entity_poly.pdbx_seq_one_letter_code
_entity_poly.pdbx_strand_id
1 'polypeptide(L)'
;AIDNWTKEQSWCDPDNLYPVGHSLGGAIVSNIIPELQPKGAIMWAPGNVAYYDISSRVHAIPGSYKETYDIGGLMMSSEFLSQMRKLDIVKQAAGYEKEVLLVHGELDEKVPVYAIGPYLDLYGDYATLQIIPGSNHQFSSVAWKNQVYDCSIEYLKRKIAE
;
A
#
# COMPACT_ATOMS: atom_id res chain seq x y z
N ALA A 1 11.36 -4.56 -13.46
CA ALA A 1 12.70 -5.08 -13.19
C ALA A 1 12.66 -6.25 -12.21
N ILE A 2 12.25 -6.04 -10.94
CA ILE A 2 12.18 -7.11 -9.92
C ILE A 2 11.17 -8.19 -10.32
N ASP A 3 10.00 -7.83 -10.81
CA ASP A 3 8.97 -8.75 -11.27
C ASP A 3 9.50 -9.69 -12.37
N ASN A 4 10.12 -9.16 -13.41
CA ASN A 4 10.69 -9.96 -14.48
C ASN A 4 11.77 -10.92 -13.95
N TRP A 5 12.66 -10.42 -13.11
CA TRP A 5 13.67 -11.25 -12.47
C TRP A 5 13.05 -12.36 -11.62
N THR A 6 12.00 -12.06 -10.85
CA THR A 6 11.31 -13.06 -10.02
C THR A 6 10.69 -14.18 -10.88
N LYS A 7 10.02 -13.81 -11.96
CA LYS A 7 9.40 -14.79 -12.89
C LYS A 7 10.40 -15.72 -13.60
N GLU A 8 11.66 -15.28 -13.74
CA GLU A 8 12.73 -16.09 -14.32
C GLU A 8 13.34 -17.11 -13.35
N GLN A 9 13.00 -17.04 -12.05
CA GLN A 9 13.58 -17.95 -11.05
C GLN A 9 12.89 -19.30 -11.06
N SER A 10 13.67 -20.38 -10.97
CA SER A 10 13.17 -21.77 -10.99
C SER A 10 12.27 -22.16 -9.80
N TRP A 11 12.29 -21.34 -8.73
CA TRP A 11 11.44 -21.50 -7.55
C TRP A 11 10.15 -20.67 -7.61
N CYS A 12 9.99 -19.83 -8.62
CA CYS A 12 8.84 -18.98 -8.79
C CYS A 12 7.78 -19.65 -9.66
N ASP A 13 6.54 -19.61 -9.21
CA ASP A 13 5.39 -19.88 -10.05
C ASP A 13 4.83 -18.53 -10.55
N PRO A 14 5.05 -18.16 -11.83
CA PRO A 14 4.64 -16.86 -12.35
C PRO A 14 3.14 -16.66 -12.40
N ASP A 15 2.35 -17.74 -12.39
CA ASP A 15 0.89 -17.68 -12.40
C ASP A 15 0.29 -17.49 -11.00
N ASN A 16 1.10 -17.66 -9.95
CA ASN A 16 0.71 -17.53 -8.56
C ASN A 16 1.48 -16.41 -7.84
N LEU A 17 1.50 -15.22 -8.41
CA LEU A 17 2.12 -14.03 -7.80
C LEU A 17 1.09 -13.19 -7.04
N TYR A 18 1.47 -12.81 -5.82
CA TYR A 18 0.65 -12.01 -4.91
C TYR A 18 1.51 -10.90 -4.27
N PRO A 19 1.59 -9.71 -4.87
CA PRO A 19 2.29 -8.59 -4.25
C PRO A 19 1.62 -8.18 -2.95
N VAL A 20 2.44 -7.94 -1.92
CA VAL A 20 2.02 -7.48 -0.60
C VAL A 20 2.75 -6.19 -0.27
N GLY A 21 2.05 -5.18 0.22
CA GLY A 21 2.66 -3.91 0.60
C GLY A 21 1.98 -3.25 1.79
N HIS A 22 2.79 -2.61 2.64
CA HIS A 22 2.33 -1.83 3.78
C HIS A 22 2.60 -0.34 3.56
N SER A 23 1.65 0.51 3.92
CA SER A 23 1.79 1.97 3.88
C SER A 23 2.16 2.46 2.46
N LEU A 24 3.32 3.11 2.27
CA LEU A 24 3.84 3.48 0.96
C LEU A 24 4.02 2.26 0.06
N GLY A 25 4.44 1.12 0.61
CA GLY A 25 4.50 -0.14 -0.12
C GLY A 25 3.14 -0.61 -0.63
N GLY A 26 2.06 -0.39 0.14
CA GLY A 26 0.68 -0.64 -0.29
C GLY A 26 0.26 0.26 -1.45
N ALA A 27 0.63 1.54 -1.41
CA ALA A 27 0.41 2.46 -2.52
C ALA A 27 1.20 2.05 -3.78
N ILE A 28 2.44 1.57 -3.61
CA ILE A 28 3.22 1.03 -4.73
C ILE A 28 2.54 -0.20 -5.31
N VAL A 29 2.09 -1.15 -4.48
CA VAL A 29 1.35 -2.34 -4.94
C VAL A 29 0.14 -1.93 -5.75
N SER A 30 -0.69 -0.99 -5.26
CA SER A 30 -1.89 -0.55 -5.98
C SER A 30 -1.57 0.02 -7.38
N ASN A 31 -0.42 0.68 -7.54
CA ASN A 31 -0.03 1.30 -8.82
C ASN A 31 0.67 0.36 -9.80
N ILE A 32 1.24 -0.75 -9.33
CA ILE A 32 1.91 -1.71 -10.22
C ILE A 32 1.00 -2.87 -10.66
N ILE A 33 -0.04 -3.22 -9.89
CA ILE A 33 -0.90 -4.35 -10.22
C ILE A 33 -1.69 -4.20 -11.53
N PRO A 34 -2.07 -3.00 -12.01
CA PRO A 34 -2.67 -2.85 -13.33
C PRO A 34 -1.76 -3.29 -14.48
N GLU A 35 -0.44 -3.10 -14.33
CA GLU A 35 0.55 -3.54 -15.34
C GLU A 35 0.93 -5.02 -15.13
N LEU A 36 1.17 -5.42 -13.88
CA LEU A 36 1.64 -6.77 -13.55
C LEU A 36 0.58 -7.86 -13.70
N GLN A 37 -0.69 -7.50 -13.54
CA GLN A 37 -1.83 -8.43 -13.58
C GLN A 37 -1.65 -9.69 -12.71
N PRO A 38 -1.17 -9.57 -11.45
CA PRO A 38 -0.98 -10.72 -10.57
C PRO A 38 -2.31 -11.46 -10.31
N LYS A 39 -2.28 -12.65 -9.73
CA LYS A 39 -3.48 -13.44 -9.40
C LYS A 39 -4.32 -12.81 -8.29
N GLY A 40 -3.70 -12.03 -7.41
CA GLY A 40 -4.33 -11.22 -6.36
C GLY A 40 -3.32 -10.29 -5.73
N ALA A 41 -3.74 -9.39 -4.85
CA ALA A 41 -2.86 -8.45 -4.16
C ALA A 41 -3.32 -8.20 -2.72
N ILE A 42 -2.38 -7.87 -1.84
CA ILE A 42 -2.66 -7.52 -0.45
C ILE A 42 -2.06 -6.15 -0.15
N MET A 43 -2.86 -5.26 0.40
CA MET A 43 -2.43 -3.92 0.77
C MET A 43 -2.79 -3.64 2.24
N TRP A 44 -1.76 -3.43 3.06
CA TRP A 44 -1.91 -3.08 4.47
C TRP A 44 -1.77 -1.57 4.63
N ALA A 45 -2.83 -0.91 5.11
CA ALA A 45 -2.88 0.54 5.30
C ALA A 45 -2.27 1.34 4.13
N PRO A 46 -2.75 1.14 2.87
CA PRO A 46 -2.11 1.72 1.69
C PRO A 46 -2.08 3.24 1.74
N GLY A 47 -0.88 3.82 1.54
CA GLY A 47 -0.57 5.21 1.79
C GLY A 47 -0.96 6.17 0.65
N ASN A 48 -2.21 6.19 0.21
CA ASN A 48 -2.70 7.11 -0.83
C ASN A 48 -2.72 8.58 -0.40
N VAL A 49 -2.65 8.86 0.91
CA VAL A 49 -2.55 10.21 1.48
C VAL A 49 -1.12 10.61 1.82
N ALA A 50 -0.13 9.79 1.48
CA ALA A 50 1.28 10.00 1.84
C ALA A 50 1.81 11.38 1.41
N TYR A 51 1.37 11.92 0.27
CA TYR A 51 1.74 13.26 -0.16
C TYR A 51 1.31 14.32 0.86
N TYR A 52 0.09 14.26 1.37
CA TYR A 52 -0.42 15.25 2.32
C TYR A 52 0.30 15.18 3.66
N ASP A 53 0.57 13.96 4.17
CA ASP A 53 1.33 13.76 5.40
C ASP A 53 2.76 14.30 5.26
N ILE A 54 3.47 13.95 4.19
CA ILE A 54 4.85 14.39 3.93
C ILE A 54 4.90 15.89 3.69
N SER A 55 4.02 16.45 2.85
CA SER A 55 4.02 17.88 2.54
C SER A 55 3.68 18.77 3.74
N SER A 56 2.82 18.30 4.64
CA SER A 56 2.51 19.03 5.88
C SER A 56 3.73 19.16 6.79
N ARG A 57 4.58 18.16 6.82
CA ARG A 57 5.84 18.16 7.61
C ARG A 57 6.91 19.04 6.98
N VAL A 58 7.01 19.05 5.65
CA VAL A 58 7.98 19.91 4.93
C VAL A 58 7.64 21.39 5.09
N HIS A 59 6.38 21.77 5.04
CA HIS A 59 5.96 23.15 5.25
C HIS A 59 6.19 23.64 6.69
N ALA A 60 6.32 22.73 7.65
CA ALA A 60 6.63 23.05 9.04
C ALA A 60 8.10 23.43 9.28
N ILE A 61 9.00 23.30 8.28
CA ILE A 61 10.43 23.63 8.39
C ILE A 61 10.68 25.03 7.80
N PRO A 62 10.78 26.10 8.61
CA PRO A 62 11.03 27.46 8.10
C PRO A 62 12.36 27.54 7.33
N GLY A 63 12.32 28.12 6.13
CA GLY A 63 13.50 28.42 5.33
C GLY A 63 14.09 27.27 4.51
N SER A 64 13.38 26.16 4.38
CA SER A 64 13.87 24.99 3.64
C SER A 64 13.53 25.02 2.15
N TYR A 65 14.26 25.77 1.36
CA TYR A 65 14.41 25.55 -0.08
C TYR A 65 15.66 24.68 -0.34
N LYS A 66 15.72 23.51 0.30
CA LYS A 66 16.82 22.57 0.13
C LYS A 66 16.49 21.53 -0.93
N GLU A 67 17.49 21.03 -1.63
CA GLU A 67 17.31 19.90 -2.56
C GLU A 67 16.88 18.62 -1.85
N THR A 68 17.13 18.52 -0.55
CA THR A 68 16.75 17.42 0.33
C THR A 68 16.11 17.91 1.62
N TYR A 69 15.17 17.14 2.13
CA TYR A 69 14.45 17.40 3.37
C TYR A 69 14.60 16.22 4.34
N ASP A 70 14.82 16.53 5.62
CA ASP A 70 14.76 15.53 6.69
C ASP A 70 13.29 15.36 7.12
N ILE A 71 12.78 14.15 6.97
CA ILE A 71 11.42 13.78 7.37
C ILE A 71 11.52 12.63 8.37
N GLY A 72 11.66 13.00 9.66
CA GLY A 72 11.73 12.02 10.75
C GLY A 72 12.96 11.10 10.68
N GLY A 73 14.12 11.64 10.29
CA GLY A 73 15.37 10.89 10.13
C GLY A 73 15.59 10.30 8.73
N LEU A 74 14.63 10.49 7.81
CA LEU A 74 14.75 10.08 6.40
C LEU A 74 14.99 11.29 5.51
N MET A 75 16.07 11.24 4.73
CA MET A 75 16.38 12.29 3.75
C MET A 75 15.59 12.03 2.46
N MET A 76 14.71 12.96 2.11
CA MET A 76 13.93 12.92 0.87
C MET A 76 14.32 14.07 -0.06
N SER A 77 14.46 13.78 -1.38
CA SER A 77 14.75 14.82 -2.35
C SER A 77 13.51 15.70 -2.65
N SER A 78 13.75 16.95 -2.99
CA SER A 78 12.70 17.86 -3.46
C SER A 78 12.02 17.36 -4.74
N GLU A 79 12.78 16.67 -5.59
CA GLU A 79 12.25 16.04 -6.81
C GLU A 79 11.24 14.94 -6.48
N PHE A 80 11.55 14.04 -5.53
CA PHE A 80 10.62 13.00 -5.08
C PHE A 80 9.31 13.60 -4.57
N LEU A 81 9.37 14.64 -3.73
CA LEU A 81 8.19 15.33 -3.23
C LEU A 81 7.39 16.01 -4.36
N SER A 82 8.09 16.61 -5.32
CA SER A 82 7.46 17.22 -6.49
C SER A 82 6.76 16.20 -7.39
N GLN A 83 7.34 15.02 -7.55
CA GLN A 83 6.74 13.93 -8.31
C GLN A 83 5.54 13.34 -7.57
N MET A 84 5.66 13.05 -6.28
CA MET A 84 4.53 12.58 -5.46
C MET A 84 3.32 13.50 -5.53
N ARG A 85 3.54 14.82 -5.56
CA ARG A 85 2.46 15.82 -5.66
C ARG A 85 1.62 15.68 -6.93
N LYS A 86 2.21 15.14 -8.00
CA LYS A 86 1.55 14.97 -9.30
C LYS A 86 0.85 13.63 -9.44
N LEU A 87 1.10 12.71 -8.50
CA LEU A 87 0.54 11.36 -8.54
C LEU A 87 -0.86 11.36 -7.93
N ASP A 88 -1.83 10.92 -8.72
CA ASP A 88 -3.10 10.44 -8.21
C ASP A 88 -2.98 8.93 -8.02
N ILE A 89 -2.58 8.53 -6.80
CA ILE A 89 -2.24 7.15 -6.46
C ILE A 89 -3.42 6.21 -6.73
N VAL A 90 -4.62 6.62 -6.35
CA VAL A 90 -5.81 5.77 -6.53
C VAL A 90 -6.21 5.67 -8.00
N LYS A 91 -6.15 6.78 -8.74
CA LYS A 91 -6.45 6.78 -10.17
C LYS A 91 -5.50 5.88 -10.98
N GLN A 92 -4.22 5.85 -10.58
CA GLN A 92 -3.22 4.99 -11.23
C GLN A 92 -3.45 3.50 -10.93
N ALA A 93 -4.19 3.18 -9.88
CA ALA A 93 -4.55 1.81 -9.54
C ALA A 93 -5.70 1.23 -10.40
N ALA A 94 -6.29 2.02 -11.30
CA ALA A 94 -7.37 1.60 -12.18
C ALA A 94 -6.91 0.56 -13.22
N GLY A 95 -7.84 -0.32 -13.63
CA GLY A 95 -7.57 -1.34 -14.66
C GLY A 95 -7.12 -2.70 -14.11
N TYR A 96 -7.20 -2.89 -12.80
CA TYR A 96 -7.02 -4.20 -12.16
C TYR A 96 -8.37 -4.73 -11.68
N GLU A 97 -8.85 -5.79 -12.32
CA GLU A 97 -10.19 -6.37 -12.11
C GLU A 97 -10.10 -7.78 -11.49
N LYS A 98 -9.16 -7.95 -10.55
CA LYS A 98 -9.02 -9.16 -9.74
C LYS A 98 -9.03 -8.79 -8.27
N GLU A 99 -9.23 -9.78 -7.42
CA GLU A 99 -9.43 -9.58 -6.01
C GLU A 99 -8.22 -8.96 -5.30
N VAL A 100 -8.49 -7.97 -4.45
CA VAL A 100 -7.54 -7.33 -3.55
C VAL A 100 -8.00 -7.48 -2.11
N LEU A 101 -7.07 -7.82 -1.21
CA LEU A 101 -7.29 -7.74 0.23
C LEU A 101 -6.73 -6.41 0.76
N LEU A 102 -7.61 -5.60 1.34
CA LEU A 102 -7.29 -4.36 2.02
C LEU A 102 -7.35 -4.60 3.53
N VAL A 103 -6.26 -4.38 4.25
CA VAL A 103 -6.21 -4.51 5.70
C VAL A 103 -5.87 -3.17 6.32
N HIS A 104 -6.67 -2.69 7.29
CA HIS A 104 -6.47 -1.36 7.86
C HIS A 104 -6.65 -1.35 9.37
N GLY A 105 -5.84 -0.55 10.07
CA GLY A 105 -6.00 -0.31 11.50
C GLY A 105 -7.13 0.67 11.76
N GLU A 106 -8.04 0.35 12.69
CA GLU A 106 -9.17 1.23 13.02
C GLU A 106 -8.73 2.61 13.53
N LEU A 107 -7.63 2.65 14.31
CA LEU A 107 -7.08 3.86 14.90
C LEU A 107 -5.77 4.29 14.22
N ASP A 108 -5.70 4.13 12.91
CA ASP A 108 -4.54 4.55 12.12
C ASP A 108 -4.44 6.08 12.05
N GLU A 109 -3.38 6.62 12.66
CA GLU A 109 -3.12 8.06 12.76
C GLU A 109 -2.32 8.60 11.57
N LYS A 110 -1.67 7.73 10.77
CA LYS A 110 -0.82 8.11 9.64
C LYS A 110 -1.56 8.10 8.33
N VAL A 111 -2.31 7.03 8.11
CA VAL A 111 -3.24 6.86 7.01
C VAL A 111 -4.61 6.63 7.62
N PRO A 112 -5.41 7.68 7.83
CA PRO A 112 -6.70 7.52 8.49
C PRO A 112 -7.59 6.52 7.78
N VAL A 113 -8.38 5.75 8.53
CA VAL A 113 -9.18 4.64 7.98
C VAL A 113 -10.11 5.06 6.83
N TYR A 114 -10.56 6.32 6.82
CA TYR A 114 -11.39 6.83 5.70
C TYR A 114 -10.62 6.90 4.36
N ALA A 115 -9.28 6.91 4.39
CA ALA A 115 -8.47 6.92 3.18
C ALA A 115 -8.58 5.63 2.36
N ILE A 116 -9.18 4.57 2.93
CA ILE A 116 -9.47 3.32 2.23
C ILE A 116 -10.65 3.45 1.26
N GLY A 117 -11.58 4.41 1.51
CA GLY A 117 -12.80 4.60 0.73
C GLY A 117 -12.56 4.66 -0.78
N PRO A 118 -11.65 5.51 -1.27
CA PRO A 118 -11.36 5.59 -2.70
C PRO A 118 -10.90 4.26 -3.34
N TYR A 119 -10.21 3.39 -2.59
CA TYR A 119 -9.86 2.05 -3.08
C TYR A 119 -11.08 1.11 -3.13
N LEU A 120 -11.98 1.22 -2.13
CA LEU A 120 -13.23 0.46 -2.15
C LEU A 120 -14.12 0.87 -3.34
N ASP A 121 -14.21 2.17 -3.60
CA ASP A 121 -14.95 2.70 -4.75
C ASP A 121 -14.34 2.23 -6.08
N LEU A 122 -12.99 2.19 -6.16
CA LEU A 122 -12.28 1.79 -7.36
C LEU A 122 -12.42 0.30 -7.68
N TYR A 123 -12.22 -0.56 -6.67
CA TYR A 123 -12.20 -2.00 -6.87
C TYR A 123 -13.58 -2.65 -6.73
N GLY A 124 -14.56 -1.98 -6.09
CA GLY A 124 -15.92 -2.48 -5.95
C GLY A 124 -15.96 -3.91 -5.37
N ASP A 125 -16.60 -4.82 -6.09
CA ASP A 125 -16.77 -6.22 -5.69
C ASP A 125 -15.44 -7.02 -5.64
N TYR A 126 -14.37 -6.49 -6.22
CA TYR A 126 -13.05 -7.10 -6.12
C TYR A 126 -12.30 -6.73 -4.82
N ALA A 127 -12.83 -5.81 -4.02
CA ALA A 127 -12.20 -5.43 -2.75
C ALA A 127 -12.76 -6.21 -1.56
N THR A 128 -11.88 -6.88 -0.82
CA THR A 128 -12.19 -7.39 0.51
C THR A 128 -11.50 -6.51 1.54
N LEU A 129 -12.27 -5.92 2.46
CA LEU A 129 -11.74 -5.07 3.54
C LEU A 129 -11.75 -5.80 4.87
N GLN A 130 -10.58 -5.82 5.54
CA GLN A 130 -10.42 -6.26 6.92
C GLN A 130 -9.98 -5.08 7.80
N ILE A 131 -10.81 -4.65 8.72
CA ILE A 131 -10.44 -3.69 9.76
C ILE A 131 -9.89 -4.44 10.98
N ILE A 132 -8.76 -3.98 11.51
CA ILE A 132 -8.15 -4.50 12.73
C ILE A 132 -8.55 -3.58 13.89
N PRO A 133 -9.45 -4.02 14.79
CA PRO A 133 -10.00 -3.17 15.85
C PRO A 133 -8.91 -2.63 16.77
N GLY A 134 -9.00 -1.34 17.09
CA GLY A 134 -8.08 -0.62 17.98
C GLY A 134 -6.64 -0.48 17.49
N SER A 135 -6.32 -0.98 16.29
CA SER A 135 -4.96 -1.00 15.77
C SER A 135 -4.54 0.35 15.19
N ASN A 136 -3.27 0.67 15.41
CA ASN A 136 -2.58 1.80 14.78
C ASN A 136 -1.97 1.42 13.42
N HIS A 137 -1.33 2.40 12.75
CA HIS A 137 -0.70 2.27 11.43
C HIS A 137 0.32 1.12 11.32
N GLN A 138 1.10 0.89 12.38
CA GLN A 138 2.18 -0.11 12.37
C GLN A 138 1.73 -1.50 12.84
N PHE A 139 0.45 -1.67 13.19
CA PHE A 139 -0.03 -2.89 13.83
C PHE A 139 0.87 -3.31 14.99
N SER A 140 1.18 -2.36 15.90
CA SER A 140 2.32 -2.44 16.83
C SER A 140 2.22 -3.57 17.87
N SER A 141 1.02 -4.09 18.18
CA SER A 141 0.87 -5.21 19.09
C SER A 141 1.00 -6.56 18.39
N VAL A 142 1.45 -7.58 19.11
CA VAL A 142 1.51 -8.96 18.59
C VAL A 142 0.11 -9.45 18.19
N ALA A 143 -0.92 -9.11 18.97
CA ALA A 143 -2.28 -9.51 18.67
C ALA A 143 -2.79 -8.91 17.35
N TRP A 144 -2.48 -7.65 17.06
CA TRP A 144 -2.85 -7.00 15.80
C TRP A 144 -2.08 -7.59 14.61
N LYS A 145 -0.78 -7.82 14.76
CA LYS A 145 0.04 -8.47 13.72
C LYS A 145 -0.48 -9.85 13.38
N ASN A 146 -0.86 -10.64 14.38
CA ASN A 146 -1.44 -11.96 14.15
C ASN A 146 -2.73 -11.86 13.34
N GLN A 147 -3.63 -10.92 13.66
CA GLN A 147 -4.85 -10.72 12.88
C GLN A 147 -4.56 -10.34 11.42
N VAL A 148 -3.58 -9.44 11.19
CA VAL A 148 -3.14 -9.07 9.83
C VAL A 148 -2.59 -10.28 9.08
N TYR A 149 -1.76 -11.09 9.73
CA TYR A 149 -1.18 -12.29 9.10
C TYR A 149 -2.24 -13.35 8.85
N ASP A 150 -3.13 -13.59 9.82
CA ASP A 150 -4.17 -14.62 9.70
C ASP A 150 -5.09 -14.32 8.51
N CYS A 151 -5.64 -13.10 8.40
CA CYS A 151 -6.50 -12.73 7.27
C CYS A 151 -5.75 -12.75 5.93
N SER A 152 -4.47 -12.38 5.91
CA SER A 152 -3.64 -12.44 4.71
C SER A 152 -3.36 -13.88 4.28
N ILE A 153 -3.07 -14.77 5.24
CA ILE A 153 -2.85 -16.21 4.98
C ILE A 153 -4.13 -16.88 4.50
N GLU A 154 -5.27 -16.56 5.10
CA GLU A 154 -6.57 -17.07 4.66
C GLU A 154 -6.89 -16.64 3.23
N TYR A 155 -6.66 -15.36 2.90
CA TYR A 155 -6.80 -14.86 1.53
C TYR A 155 -5.90 -15.64 0.55
N LEU A 156 -4.61 -15.79 0.86
CA LEU A 156 -3.66 -16.50 0.00
C LEU A 156 -4.04 -17.98 -0.18
N LYS A 157 -4.40 -18.67 0.90
CA LYS A 157 -4.83 -20.09 0.82
C LYS A 157 -6.04 -20.26 -0.11
N ARG A 158 -7.01 -19.36 -0.02
CA ARG A 158 -8.18 -19.38 -0.89
C ARG A 158 -7.78 -19.12 -2.35
N LYS A 159 -6.97 -18.09 -2.60
CA LYS A 159 -6.53 -17.72 -3.96
C LYS A 159 -5.63 -18.75 -4.62
N ILE A 160 -4.85 -19.50 -3.86
CA ILE A 160 -4.00 -20.58 -4.39
C ILE A 160 -4.85 -21.80 -4.76
N ALA A 161 -5.95 -22.04 -4.06
CA ALA A 161 -6.85 -23.16 -4.31
C ALA A 161 -7.78 -22.99 -5.53
N GLU A 162 -7.91 -21.75 -6.03
CA GLU A 162 -8.64 -21.41 -7.28
C GLU A 162 -7.78 -21.71 -8.53
#